data_cfc3e78a3ac4c98e58d19ac669b52243
#
_entry.id   cfc3e78a3ac4c98e58d19ac669b52243
#
_cell.length_a   1.000
_cell.length_b   1.000
_cell.length_c   1.000
_cell.angle_alpha   90.00
_cell.angle_beta   90.00
_cell.angle_gamma   90.00
#
_symmetry.space_group_name_H-M   'P 1'
#
loop_
_entity.id
_entity.type
_entity.pdbx_description
1 polymer ?
#
loop_
_entity_poly.entity_id
_entity_poly.type
_entity_poly.pdbx_seq_one_letter_code
_entity_poly.pdbx_strand_id
1 'polypeptide(L)'
;MPRTFEHVLKSNSKTFYIASRLLPKYVRRDVFKVYSFCRLYDDNVDLDRKDDTNDLEEYILKLGIDGSVVRELKNGINSDINRSSIKDLNDLLKYSYKVAGCVGLMMCDVLSIKSTQARYYAIDLGIAMQITNICRDVLIDYRGGRVYLPSTMLGDNEIPSMTDAEILSIVTKLIKLADDYYNSALNGIKLIPIRSRFSILYALRLYQAIGHKILREQQKYFKEKINTTLSEKMIIFFKSFFEFMTMSLRQSNRKQHNQTLHKSLQGL
;
A
#
# COMPACT_ATOMS: atom_id res chain seq x y z
N MET A 1 18.94 0.17 -22.94
CA MET A 1 19.24 -0.94 -21.99
C MET A 1 17.95 -1.33 -21.29
N PRO A 2 17.63 -2.62 -21.17
CA PRO A 2 16.45 -3.04 -20.44
C PRO A 2 16.58 -2.56 -18.98
N ARG A 3 15.52 -1.92 -18.45
CA ARG A 3 15.49 -1.43 -17.07
C ARG A 3 15.54 -2.64 -16.15
N THR A 4 16.49 -2.71 -15.22
CA THR A 4 16.49 -3.77 -14.21
C THR A 4 15.29 -3.63 -13.29
N PHE A 5 14.77 -4.73 -12.74
CA PHE A 5 13.63 -4.72 -11.79
C PHE A 5 13.91 -3.82 -10.56
N GLU A 6 15.16 -3.75 -10.12
CA GLU A 6 15.60 -2.83 -9.07
C GLU A 6 15.43 -1.36 -9.50
N HIS A 7 15.73 -1.04 -10.75
CA HIS A 7 15.56 0.31 -11.30
C HIS A 7 14.09 0.71 -11.36
N VAL A 8 13.20 -0.20 -11.78
CA VAL A 8 11.75 0.04 -11.79
C VAL A 8 11.24 0.41 -10.39
N LEU A 9 11.61 -0.36 -9.37
CA LEU A 9 11.21 -0.03 -8.00
C LEU A 9 11.81 1.29 -7.51
N LYS A 10 13.11 1.52 -7.74
CA LYS A 10 13.84 2.70 -7.28
C LYS A 10 13.29 4.00 -7.88
N SER A 11 12.90 3.99 -9.15
CA SER A 11 12.36 5.17 -9.84
C SER A 11 10.93 5.48 -9.43
N ASN A 12 10.10 4.47 -9.17
CA ASN A 12 8.68 4.64 -8.89
C ASN A 12 8.34 4.77 -7.39
N SER A 13 9.11 4.12 -6.50
CA SER A 13 8.85 4.16 -5.05
C SER A 13 10.13 4.18 -4.23
N LYS A 14 10.66 5.39 -3.96
CA LYS A 14 11.85 5.58 -3.11
C LYS A 14 11.66 5.00 -1.70
N THR A 15 10.47 5.14 -1.14
CA THR A 15 10.12 4.66 0.20
C THR A 15 10.16 3.13 0.26
N PHE A 16 9.48 2.47 -0.69
CA PHE A 16 9.45 1.01 -0.75
C PHE A 16 10.82 0.42 -1.10
N TYR A 17 11.57 1.09 -2.00
CA TYR A 17 12.93 0.71 -2.35
C TYR A 17 13.86 0.68 -1.12
N ILE A 18 13.87 1.75 -0.30
CA ILE A 18 14.74 1.82 0.89
C ILE A 18 14.40 0.70 1.87
N ALA A 19 13.12 0.47 2.15
CA ALA A 19 12.71 -0.60 3.05
C ALA A 19 13.10 -1.99 2.48
N SER A 20 12.88 -2.24 1.20
CA SER A 20 13.19 -3.53 0.57
C SER A 20 14.69 -3.87 0.55
N ARG A 21 15.58 -2.88 0.64
CA ARG A 21 17.03 -3.10 0.77
C ARG A 21 17.41 -3.86 2.05
N LEU A 22 16.56 -3.84 3.05
CA LEU A 22 16.76 -4.56 4.33
C LEU A 22 16.30 -6.02 4.27
N LEU A 23 15.66 -6.44 3.19
CA LEU A 23 15.27 -7.83 2.97
C LEU A 23 16.48 -8.72 2.62
N PRO A 24 16.46 -10.03 2.98
CA PRO A 24 17.42 -10.99 2.48
C PRO A 24 17.53 -10.95 0.94
N LYS A 25 18.73 -11.15 0.39
CA LYS A 25 18.99 -10.98 -1.05
C LYS A 25 18.04 -11.78 -1.95
N TYR A 26 17.73 -13.04 -1.58
CA TYR A 26 16.84 -13.91 -2.34
C TYR A 26 15.38 -13.40 -2.32
N VAL A 27 14.86 -13.00 -1.14
CA VAL A 27 13.54 -12.41 -1.01
C VAL A 27 13.44 -11.09 -1.79
N ARG A 28 14.45 -10.24 -1.64
CA ARG A 28 14.49 -8.93 -2.31
C ARG A 28 14.40 -9.03 -3.82
N ARG A 29 15.08 -10.03 -4.43
CA ARG A 29 15.00 -10.28 -5.88
C ARG A 29 13.57 -10.57 -6.32
N ASP A 30 12.85 -11.40 -5.58
CA ASP A 30 11.50 -11.81 -5.89
C ASP A 30 10.51 -10.65 -5.65
N VAL A 31 10.70 -9.88 -4.58
CA VAL A 31 9.96 -8.64 -4.31
C VAL A 31 10.13 -7.62 -5.44
N PHE A 32 11.33 -7.45 -6.00
CA PHE A 32 11.56 -6.55 -7.13
C PHE A 32 10.79 -6.99 -8.37
N LYS A 33 10.68 -8.28 -8.64
CA LYS A 33 9.91 -8.81 -9.77
C LYS A 33 8.41 -8.67 -9.56
N VAL A 34 7.90 -8.99 -8.36
CA VAL A 34 6.48 -8.77 -8.01
C VAL A 34 6.12 -7.29 -8.17
N TYR A 35 6.93 -6.39 -7.62
CA TYR A 35 6.70 -4.96 -7.78
C TYR A 35 6.72 -4.53 -9.25
N SER A 36 7.69 -5.03 -10.01
CA SER A 36 7.80 -4.69 -11.45
C SER A 36 6.61 -5.17 -12.24
N PHE A 37 6.09 -6.37 -11.94
CA PHE A 37 4.85 -6.86 -12.54
C PHE A 37 3.69 -5.90 -12.25
N CYS A 38 3.44 -5.59 -10.97
CA CYS A 38 2.35 -4.70 -10.58
C CYS A 38 2.47 -3.32 -11.27
N ARG A 39 3.70 -2.75 -11.26
CA ARG A 39 3.93 -1.41 -11.84
C ARG A 39 3.84 -1.37 -13.37
N LEU A 40 4.39 -2.37 -14.06
CA LEU A 40 4.32 -2.42 -15.51
C LEU A 40 2.88 -2.69 -15.98
N TYR A 41 2.15 -3.54 -15.26
CA TYR A 41 0.73 -3.76 -15.56
C TYR A 41 -0.10 -2.48 -15.36
N ASP A 42 0.13 -1.74 -14.28
CA ASP A 42 -0.46 -0.46 -13.98
C ASP A 42 -0.12 0.59 -15.07
N ASP A 43 1.17 0.72 -15.44
CA ASP A 43 1.63 1.62 -16.51
C ASP A 43 1.02 1.26 -17.89
N ASN A 44 0.78 -0.03 -18.17
CA ASN A 44 0.12 -0.46 -19.40
C ASN A 44 -1.32 0.04 -19.47
N VAL A 45 -2.02 -0.03 -18.35
CA VAL A 45 -3.41 0.44 -18.25
C VAL A 45 -3.47 1.97 -18.28
N ASP A 46 -2.60 2.63 -17.51
CA ASP A 46 -2.62 4.08 -17.34
C ASP A 46 -2.16 4.87 -18.56
N LEU A 47 -1.18 4.33 -19.30
CA LEU A 47 -0.46 5.03 -20.35
C LEU A 47 -0.68 4.40 -21.73
N ASP A 48 -1.65 3.48 -21.84
CA ASP A 48 -1.91 2.67 -23.06
C ASP A 48 -0.60 2.06 -23.63
N ARG A 49 0.26 1.57 -22.74
CA ARG A 49 1.49 0.88 -23.12
C ARG A 49 1.19 -0.60 -23.35
N LYS A 50 2.07 -1.23 -24.12
CA LYS A 50 2.02 -2.67 -24.42
C LYS A 50 3.29 -3.38 -23.97
N ASP A 51 3.81 -3.00 -22.79
CA ASP A 51 4.95 -3.72 -22.23
C ASP A 51 4.52 -5.16 -21.92
N ASP A 52 5.32 -6.12 -22.38
CA ASP A 52 5.03 -7.54 -22.14
C ASP A 52 5.25 -7.87 -20.65
N THR A 53 4.17 -8.23 -19.98
CA THR A 53 4.19 -8.65 -18.57
C THR A 53 4.05 -10.17 -18.39
N ASN A 54 3.94 -10.93 -19.48
CA ASN A 54 3.66 -12.38 -19.42
C ASN A 54 4.78 -13.15 -18.73
N ASP A 55 6.04 -12.88 -19.05
CA ASP A 55 7.19 -13.52 -18.41
C ASP A 55 7.23 -13.26 -16.88
N LEU A 56 6.85 -12.04 -16.46
CA LEU A 56 6.78 -11.69 -15.05
C LEU A 56 5.59 -12.35 -14.36
N GLU A 57 4.44 -12.41 -15.01
CA GLU A 57 3.27 -13.11 -14.49
C GLU A 57 3.56 -14.62 -14.34
N GLU A 58 4.14 -15.25 -15.34
CA GLU A 58 4.56 -16.63 -15.26
C GLU A 58 5.57 -16.87 -14.12
N TYR A 59 6.52 -15.94 -13.95
CA TYR A 59 7.49 -16.02 -12.86
C TYR A 59 6.82 -15.94 -11.48
N ILE A 60 5.91 -14.97 -11.26
CA ILE A 60 5.27 -14.82 -9.95
C ILE A 60 4.33 -16.00 -9.64
N LEU A 61 3.69 -16.58 -10.65
CA LEU A 61 2.91 -17.81 -10.48
C LEU A 61 3.82 -19.00 -10.10
N LYS A 62 5.01 -19.12 -10.70
CA LYS A 62 6.03 -20.13 -10.32
C LYS A 62 6.57 -19.94 -8.90
N LEU A 63 6.50 -18.75 -8.32
CA LEU A 63 6.79 -18.51 -6.89
C LEU A 63 5.69 -19.07 -5.96
N GLY A 64 4.60 -19.59 -6.50
CA GLY A 64 3.46 -20.12 -5.75
C GLY A 64 2.47 -19.02 -5.33
N ILE A 65 2.50 -17.86 -5.97
CA ILE A 65 1.47 -16.82 -5.80
C ILE A 65 0.18 -17.32 -6.42
N ASP A 66 -0.94 -17.21 -5.69
CA ASP A 66 -2.24 -17.67 -6.14
C ASP A 66 -2.72 -16.84 -7.35
N GLY A 67 -3.06 -17.52 -8.45
CA GLY A 67 -3.58 -16.87 -9.65
C GLY A 67 -4.89 -16.09 -9.44
N SER A 68 -5.67 -16.44 -8.42
CA SER A 68 -6.87 -15.67 -8.05
C SER A 68 -6.48 -14.29 -7.52
N VAL A 69 -5.42 -14.18 -6.71
CA VAL A 69 -4.89 -12.92 -6.19
C VAL A 69 -4.36 -12.05 -7.34
N VAL A 70 -3.69 -12.67 -8.32
CA VAL A 70 -3.22 -11.95 -9.53
C VAL A 70 -4.40 -11.40 -10.34
N ARG A 71 -5.46 -12.19 -10.51
CA ARG A 71 -6.68 -11.73 -11.21
C ARG A 71 -7.36 -10.59 -10.50
N GLU A 72 -7.50 -10.65 -9.16
CA GLU A 72 -8.11 -9.55 -8.40
C GLU A 72 -7.29 -8.27 -8.48
N LEU A 73 -5.96 -8.35 -8.45
CA LEU A 73 -5.10 -7.19 -8.70
C LEU A 73 -5.35 -6.59 -10.09
N LYS A 74 -5.35 -7.41 -11.13
CA LYS A 74 -5.64 -6.96 -12.50
C LYS A 74 -7.03 -6.34 -12.63
N ASN A 75 -8.05 -6.94 -12.00
CA ASN A 75 -9.41 -6.40 -11.97
C ASN A 75 -9.45 -5.02 -11.29
N GLY A 76 -8.68 -4.84 -10.20
CA GLY A 76 -8.57 -3.56 -9.52
C GLY A 76 -7.94 -2.49 -10.40
N ILE A 77 -6.80 -2.78 -11.03
CA ILE A 77 -6.12 -1.83 -11.92
C ILE A 77 -6.97 -1.53 -13.16
N ASN A 78 -7.61 -2.55 -13.76
CA ASN A 78 -8.46 -2.36 -14.94
C ASN A 78 -9.72 -1.51 -14.63
N SER A 79 -10.18 -1.45 -13.38
CA SER A 79 -11.30 -0.58 -13.00
C SER A 79 -11.00 0.91 -13.22
N ASP A 80 -9.73 1.29 -13.23
CA ASP A 80 -9.29 2.67 -13.48
C ASP A 80 -9.48 3.11 -14.94
N ILE A 81 -9.50 2.16 -15.91
CA ILE A 81 -9.78 2.45 -17.33
C ILE A 81 -11.16 3.11 -17.48
N ASN A 82 -12.14 2.54 -16.77
CA ASN A 82 -13.54 2.99 -16.86
C ASN A 82 -13.81 4.20 -15.97
N ARG A 83 -12.78 4.78 -15.32
CA ARG A 83 -12.91 5.89 -14.37
C ARG A 83 -14.04 5.66 -13.38
N SER A 84 -14.14 4.43 -12.87
CA SER A 84 -15.17 4.02 -11.92
C SER A 84 -15.11 4.91 -10.70
N SER A 85 -16.17 5.65 -10.41
CA SER A 85 -16.23 6.49 -9.22
C SER A 85 -16.32 5.61 -7.97
N ILE A 86 -15.53 5.91 -6.96
CA ILE A 86 -15.63 5.34 -5.63
C ILE A 86 -16.90 5.93 -4.96
N LYS A 87 -17.93 5.12 -4.75
CA LYS A 87 -19.21 5.59 -4.20
C LYS A 87 -19.13 5.91 -2.72
N ASP A 88 -18.63 4.94 -1.95
CA ASP A 88 -18.60 5.02 -0.49
C ASP A 88 -17.30 4.39 0.07
N LEU A 89 -17.21 4.32 1.40
CA LEU A 89 -16.06 3.70 2.08
C LEU A 89 -15.91 2.21 1.76
N ASN A 90 -17.00 1.48 1.52
CA ASN A 90 -16.90 0.07 1.19
C ASN A 90 -16.26 -0.12 -0.19
N ASP A 91 -16.64 0.71 -1.16
CA ASP A 91 -16.03 0.70 -2.48
C ASP A 91 -14.53 1.08 -2.41
N LEU A 92 -14.18 2.09 -1.58
CA LEU A 92 -12.79 2.47 -1.35
C LEU A 92 -11.98 1.30 -0.75
N LEU A 93 -12.53 0.58 0.21
CA LEU A 93 -11.87 -0.56 0.83
C LEU A 93 -11.72 -1.73 -0.15
N LYS A 94 -12.73 -2.03 -0.97
CA LYS A 94 -12.66 -3.04 -2.02
C LYS A 94 -11.60 -2.69 -3.07
N TYR A 95 -11.58 -1.46 -3.54
CA TYR A 95 -10.56 -0.96 -4.45
C TYR A 95 -9.16 -1.11 -3.83
N SER A 96 -8.97 -0.60 -2.60
CA SER A 96 -7.69 -0.67 -1.89
C SER A 96 -7.22 -2.12 -1.65
N TYR A 97 -8.16 -3.04 -1.38
CA TYR A 97 -7.86 -4.47 -1.30
C TYR A 97 -7.34 -4.99 -2.64
N LYS A 98 -8.05 -4.71 -3.75
CA LYS A 98 -7.68 -5.22 -5.07
C LYS A 98 -6.29 -4.74 -5.49
N VAL A 99 -6.01 -3.43 -5.41
CA VAL A 99 -4.75 -2.86 -5.91
C VAL A 99 -3.57 -2.96 -4.94
N ALA A 100 -3.81 -3.20 -3.64
CA ALA A 100 -2.74 -3.22 -2.64
C ALA A 100 -2.88 -4.34 -1.59
N GLY A 101 -4.08 -4.69 -1.13
CA GLY A 101 -4.30 -5.86 -0.27
C GLY A 101 -3.82 -7.15 -0.96
N CYS A 102 -4.12 -7.32 -2.25
CA CYS A 102 -3.60 -8.41 -3.07
C CYS A 102 -2.07 -8.44 -3.12
N VAL A 103 -1.41 -7.27 -3.19
CA VAL A 103 0.06 -7.20 -3.10
C VAL A 103 0.55 -7.68 -1.72
N GLY A 104 -0.17 -7.37 -0.64
CA GLY A 104 0.09 -7.92 0.68
C GLY A 104 0.04 -9.45 0.72
N LEU A 105 -0.94 -10.07 0.04
CA LEU A 105 -1.04 -11.52 -0.12
C LEU A 105 0.11 -12.10 -0.94
N MET A 106 0.48 -11.47 -2.06
CA MET A 106 1.65 -11.86 -2.86
C MET A 106 2.94 -11.82 -2.03
N MET A 107 3.09 -10.79 -1.17
CA MET A 107 4.22 -10.71 -0.24
C MET A 107 4.24 -11.85 0.78
N CYS A 108 3.08 -12.32 1.26
CA CYS A 108 3.00 -13.49 2.11
C CYS A 108 3.54 -14.74 1.39
N ASP A 109 3.19 -14.93 0.12
CA ASP A 109 3.65 -16.09 -0.65
C ASP A 109 5.17 -16.02 -0.91
N VAL A 110 5.72 -14.85 -1.30
CA VAL A 110 7.17 -14.62 -1.44
C VAL A 110 7.92 -14.89 -0.12
N LEU A 111 7.32 -14.57 1.02
CA LEU A 111 7.88 -14.79 2.36
C LEU A 111 7.57 -16.20 2.91
N SER A 112 6.89 -17.06 2.13
CA SER A 112 6.46 -18.41 2.53
C SER A 112 5.56 -18.42 3.78
N ILE A 113 4.75 -17.38 3.97
CA ILE A 113 3.83 -17.25 5.09
C ILE A 113 2.51 -17.96 4.75
N LYS A 114 2.19 -19.05 5.47
CA LYS A 114 0.98 -19.87 5.25
C LYS A 114 -0.16 -19.56 6.26
N SER A 115 0.15 -18.84 7.34
CA SER A 115 -0.84 -18.50 8.36
C SER A 115 -1.94 -17.60 7.82
N THR A 116 -3.19 -18.04 7.86
CA THR A 116 -4.37 -17.25 7.46
C THR A 116 -4.44 -15.93 8.23
N GLN A 117 -4.15 -15.97 9.53
CA GLN A 117 -4.14 -14.75 10.36
C GLN A 117 -3.08 -13.75 9.89
N ALA A 118 -1.88 -14.23 9.52
CA ALA A 118 -0.82 -13.35 9.00
C ALA A 118 -1.22 -12.74 7.64
N ARG A 119 -1.94 -13.48 6.81
CA ARG A 119 -2.45 -13.01 5.52
C ARG A 119 -3.49 -11.90 5.70
N TYR A 120 -4.39 -11.99 6.69
CA TYR A 120 -5.31 -10.89 7.00
C TYR A 120 -4.57 -9.59 7.38
N TYR A 121 -3.54 -9.68 8.22
CA TYR A 121 -2.73 -8.51 8.57
C TYR A 121 -1.92 -7.94 7.38
N ALA A 122 -1.54 -8.78 6.42
CA ALA A 122 -0.89 -8.33 5.20
C ALA A 122 -1.86 -7.57 4.28
N ILE A 123 -3.12 -8.01 4.20
CA ILE A 123 -4.21 -7.28 3.53
C ILE A 123 -4.38 -5.90 4.18
N ASP A 124 -4.47 -5.86 5.52
CA ASP A 124 -4.60 -4.59 6.25
C ASP A 124 -3.48 -3.62 5.93
N LEU A 125 -2.22 -4.10 5.88
CA LEU A 125 -1.09 -3.27 5.53
C LEU A 125 -1.22 -2.69 4.12
N GLY A 126 -1.63 -3.52 3.16
CA GLY A 126 -1.86 -3.07 1.78
C GLY A 126 -2.94 -1.99 1.70
N ILE A 127 -4.09 -2.22 2.33
CA ILE A 127 -5.21 -1.27 2.38
C ILE A 127 -4.75 0.06 3.01
N ALA A 128 -4.07 0.02 4.17
CA ALA A 128 -3.57 1.20 4.85
C ALA A 128 -2.62 2.02 3.95
N MET A 129 -1.70 1.35 3.27
CA MET A 129 -0.76 1.99 2.33
C MET A 129 -1.49 2.64 1.16
N GLN A 130 -2.52 1.98 0.61
CA GLN A 130 -3.28 2.52 -0.52
C GLN A 130 -4.12 3.73 -0.12
N ILE A 131 -4.82 3.67 1.01
CA ILE A 131 -5.55 4.83 1.54
C ILE A 131 -4.59 6.01 1.77
N THR A 132 -3.38 5.75 2.30
CA THR A 132 -2.34 6.78 2.46
C THR A 132 -1.90 7.38 1.11
N ASN A 133 -1.75 6.56 0.06
CA ASN A 133 -1.44 7.04 -1.28
C ASN A 133 -2.57 7.92 -1.82
N ILE A 134 -3.82 7.46 -1.74
CA ILE A 134 -5.00 8.23 -2.15
C ILE A 134 -5.05 9.58 -1.43
N CYS A 135 -4.88 9.60 -0.11
CA CYS A 135 -4.84 10.84 0.67
C CYS A 135 -3.70 11.77 0.26
N ARG A 136 -2.53 11.22 -0.09
CA ARG A 136 -1.37 12.01 -0.52
C ARG A 136 -1.54 12.63 -1.89
N ASP A 137 -2.21 11.93 -2.78
CA ASP A 137 -2.19 12.25 -4.21
C ASP A 137 -3.52 12.86 -4.72
N VAL A 138 -4.48 13.24 -3.83
CA VAL A 138 -5.83 13.75 -4.17
C VAL A 138 -5.82 14.76 -5.31
N LEU A 139 -4.98 15.81 -5.25
CA LEU A 139 -4.94 16.85 -6.27
C LEU A 139 -4.20 16.39 -7.55
N ILE A 140 -3.27 15.47 -7.43
CA ILE A 140 -2.53 14.90 -8.56
C ILE A 140 -3.45 13.99 -9.35
N ASP A 141 -4.17 13.11 -8.66
CA ASP A 141 -5.13 12.17 -9.25
C ASP A 141 -6.27 12.93 -9.93
N TYR A 142 -6.81 13.96 -9.27
CA TYR A 142 -7.83 14.83 -9.88
C TYR A 142 -7.36 15.46 -11.18
N ARG A 143 -6.13 16.02 -11.21
CA ARG A 143 -5.55 16.59 -12.45
C ARG A 143 -5.34 15.53 -13.53
N GLY A 144 -5.14 14.26 -13.15
CA GLY A 144 -5.10 13.11 -14.03
C GLY A 144 -6.48 12.58 -14.45
N GLY A 145 -7.56 13.25 -14.04
CA GLY A 145 -8.94 12.86 -14.32
C GLY A 145 -9.45 11.69 -13.48
N ARG A 146 -8.87 11.46 -12.28
CA ARG A 146 -9.23 10.39 -11.36
C ARG A 146 -9.66 10.95 -10.01
N VAL A 147 -10.72 10.38 -9.44
CA VAL A 147 -11.21 10.74 -8.11
C VAL A 147 -11.40 9.47 -7.30
N TYR A 148 -10.52 9.27 -6.32
CA TYR A 148 -10.58 8.12 -5.39
C TYR A 148 -11.23 8.45 -4.05
N LEU A 149 -11.55 9.72 -3.79
CA LEU A 149 -12.33 10.09 -2.60
C LEU A 149 -13.78 9.61 -2.78
N PRO A 150 -14.39 8.98 -1.74
CA PRO A 150 -15.78 8.52 -1.81
C PRO A 150 -16.76 9.64 -2.14
N SER A 151 -17.63 9.44 -3.13
CA SER A 151 -18.65 10.43 -3.52
C SER A 151 -19.55 10.83 -2.36
N THR A 152 -19.87 9.88 -1.46
CA THR A 152 -20.63 10.16 -0.22
C THR A 152 -19.91 11.11 0.74
N MET A 153 -18.58 11.27 0.61
CA MET A 153 -17.81 12.24 1.40
C MET A 153 -17.65 13.59 0.70
N LEU A 154 -17.72 13.60 -0.63
CA LEU A 154 -17.66 14.82 -1.44
C LEU A 154 -19.02 15.53 -1.46
N GLY A 155 -20.13 14.81 -1.27
CA GLY A 155 -21.48 15.32 -1.49
C GLY A 155 -21.70 15.68 -2.96
N ASP A 156 -22.34 16.82 -3.19
CA ASP A 156 -22.58 17.35 -4.55
C ASP A 156 -21.40 18.20 -5.08
N ASN A 157 -20.27 18.23 -4.35
CA ASN A 157 -19.14 19.06 -4.70
C ASN A 157 -18.13 18.30 -5.59
N GLU A 158 -17.54 19.03 -6.53
CA GLU A 158 -16.32 18.60 -7.21
C GLU A 158 -15.09 19.12 -6.46
N ILE A 159 -13.96 18.41 -6.50
CA ILE A 159 -12.72 18.78 -5.79
C ILE A 159 -12.30 20.24 -6.02
N PRO A 160 -12.39 20.85 -7.24
CA PRO A 160 -12.02 22.25 -7.45
C PRO A 160 -12.93 23.28 -6.78
N SER A 161 -14.17 22.90 -6.50
CA SER A 161 -15.13 23.79 -5.82
C SER A 161 -15.02 23.72 -4.30
N MET A 162 -14.27 22.75 -3.76
CA MET A 162 -14.07 22.56 -2.33
C MET A 162 -12.97 23.47 -1.79
N THR A 163 -13.17 23.93 -0.58
CA THR A 163 -12.11 24.61 0.18
C THR A 163 -11.05 23.61 0.65
N ASP A 164 -9.83 24.11 0.90
CA ASP A 164 -8.74 23.33 1.48
C ASP A 164 -9.17 22.64 2.81
N ALA A 165 -9.99 23.32 3.62
CA ALA A 165 -10.49 22.80 4.89
C ALA A 165 -11.45 21.62 4.70
N GLU A 166 -12.31 21.64 3.70
CA GLU A 166 -13.22 20.54 3.36
C GLU A 166 -12.45 19.31 2.89
N ILE A 167 -11.51 19.50 1.97
CA ILE A 167 -10.63 18.41 1.50
C ILE A 167 -9.85 17.81 2.68
N LEU A 168 -9.25 18.66 3.54
CA LEU A 168 -8.51 18.20 4.72
C LEU A 168 -9.39 17.46 5.73
N SER A 169 -10.65 17.84 5.87
CA SER A 169 -11.61 17.10 6.72
C SER A 169 -11.78 15.66 6.23
N ILE A 170 -11.97 15.47 4.92
CA ILE A 170 -12.09 14.13 4.31
C ILE A 170 -10.79 13.35 4.47
N VAL A 171 -9.66 13.94 4.09
CA VAL A 171 -8.33 13.34 4.19
C VAL A 171 -8.00 12.94 5.63
N THR A 172 -8.37 13.76 6.62
CA THR A 172 -8.19 13.43 8.04
C THR A 172 -8.97 12.20 8.46
N LYS A 173 -10.22 12.05 8.01
CA LYS A 173 -11.03 10.85 8.29
C LYS A 173 -10.42 9.60 7.66
N LEU A 174 -9.95 9.71 6.42
CA LEU A 174 -9.32 8.58 5.71
C LEU A 174 -7.96 8.19 6.30
N ILE A 175 -7.14 9.17 6.76
CA ILE A 175 -5.87 8.87 7.45
C ILE A 175 -6.14 8.17 8.78
N LYS A 176 -7.17 8.58 9.54
CA LYS A 176 -7.57 7.85 10.76
C LYS A 176 -7.99 6.42 10.46
N LEU A 177 -8.77 6.21 9.39
CA LEU A 177 -9.11 4.86 8.92
C LEU A 177 -7.86 4.06 8.54
N ALA A 178 -6.91 4.66 7.82
CA ALA A 178 -5.63 4.02 7.50
C ALA A 178 -4.84 3.64 8.77
N ASP A 179 -4.88 4.49 9.82
CA ASP A 179 -4.23 4.19 11.10
C ASP A 179 -4.85 2.97 11.80
N ASP A 180 -6.15 2.76 11.72
CA ASP A 180 -6.79 1.55 12.24
C ASP A 180 -6.26 0.29 11.54
N TYR A 181 -6.10 0.34 10.21
CA TYR A 181 -5.51 -0.75 9.43
C TYR A 181 -4.01 -0.93 9.71
N TYR A 182 -3.21 0.15 9.86
CA TYR A 182 -1.82 0.05 10.30
C TYR A 182 -1.69 -0.57 11.68
N ASN A 183 -2.55 -0.18 12.63
CA ASN A 183 -2.57 -0.74 13.98
C ASN A 183 -2.93 -2.23 13.97
N SER A 184 -3.85 -2.66 13.10
CA SER A 184 -4.13 -4.07 12.89
C SER A 184 -2.90 -4.78 12.32
N ALA A 185 -2.31 -4.28 11.23
CA ALA A 185 -1.14 -4.85 10.57
C ALA A 185 0.06 -5.05 11.51
N LEU A 186 0.28 -4.15 12.47
CA LEU A 186 1.33 -4.26 13.49
C LEU A 186 1.24 -5.56 14.30
N ASN A 187 0.03 -6.09 14.56
CA ASN A 187 -0.13 -7.36 15.24
C ASN A 187 0.41 -8.53 14.39
N GLY A 188 0.41 -8.38 13.07
CA GLY A 188 0.94 -9.37 12.11
C GLY A 188 2.46 -9.39 12.00
N ILE A 189 3.16 -8.32 12.41
CA ILE A 189 4.62 -8.22 12.24
C ILE A 189 5.37 -9.39 12.89
N LYS A 190 4.92 -9.88 14.03
CA LYS A 190 5.53 -11.02 14.71
C LYS A 190 5.37 -12.37 13.96
N LEU A 191 4.41 -12.45 13.05
CA LEU A 191 4.15 -13.65 12.24
C LEU A 191 5.04 -13.71 10.98
N ILE A 192 5.77 -12.64 10.67
CA ILE A 192 6.71 -12.57 9.56
C ILE A 192 8.02 -13.24 9.94
N PRO A 193 8.69 -13.95 9.01
CA PRO A 193 10.03 -14.50 9.24
C PRO A 193 11.00 -13.44 9.76
N ILE A 194 11.75 -13.74 10.83
CA ILE A 194 12.55 -12.76 11.58
C ILE A 194 13.48 -11.92 10.69
N ARG A 195 14.09 -12.54 9.65
CA ARG A 195 15.01 -11.86 8.72
C ARG A 195 14.36 -10.82 7.82
N SER A 196 13.03 -10.89 7.64
CA SER A 196 12.25 -9.95 6.80
C SER A 196 11.42 -8.98 7.64
N ARG A 197 11.19 -9.31 8.91
CA ARG A 197 10.28 -8.60 9.81
C ARG A 197 10.62 -7.12 9.95
N PHE A 198 11.88 -6.78 10.16
CA PHE A 198 12.31 -5.39 10.32
C PHE A 198 12.06 -4.56 9.05
N SER A 199 12.30 -5.12 7.86
CA SER A 199 12.03 -4.45 6.58
C SER A 199 10.55 -4.07 6.44
N ILE A 200 9.64 -5.00 6.77
CA ILE A 200 8.20 -4.76 6.67
C ILE A 200 7.73 -3.75 7.73
N LEU A 201 8.21 -3.86 8.97
CA LEU A 201 7.92 -2.87 10.02
C LEU A 201 8.37 -1.48 9.61
N TYR A 202 9.58 -1.35 9.06
CA TYR A 202 10.10 -0.06 8.61
C TYR A 202 9.30 0.50 7.44
N ALA A 203 8.89 -0.34 6.47
CA ALA A 203 8.00 0.09 5.38
C ALA A 203 6.66 0.60 5.92
N LEU A 204 6.03 -0.12 6.85
CA LEU A 204 4.79 0.28 7.52
C LEU A 204 4.94 1.67 8.14
N ARG A 205 5.99 1.89 8.95
CA ARG A 205 6.22 3.16 9.65
C ARG A 205 6.52 4.31 8.71
N LEU A 206 7.23 4.05 7.60
CA LEU A 206 7.49 5.06 6.57
C LEU A 206 6.19 5.54 5.90
N TYR A 207 5.29 4.61 5.54
CA TYR A 207 4.02 4.97 4.92
C TYR A 207 3.07 5.66 5.90
N GLN A 208 2.96 5.15 7.11
CA GLN A 208 2.17 5.79 8.18
C GLN A 208 2.64 7.24 8.43
N ALA A 209 3.95 7.46 8.43
CA ALA A 209 4.53 8.79 8.61
C ALA A 209 4.17 9.77 7.47
N ILE A 210 3.92 9.28 6.24
CA ILE A 210 3.43 10.14 5.14
C ILE A 210 2.04 10.68 5.50
N GLY A 211 1.12 9.83 5.94
CA GLY A 211 -0.23 10.24 6.37
C GLY A 211 -0.19 11.28 7.48
N HIS A 212 0.59 11.01 8.53
CA HIS A 212 0.74 11.97 9.64
C HIS A 212 1.40 13.28 9.20
N LYS A 213 2.31 13.23 8.22
CA LYS A 213 2.95 14.43 7.67
C LYS A 213 1.96 15.30 6.89
N ILE A 214 1.04 14.72 6.14
CA ILE A 214 -0.05 15.45 5.48
C ILE A 214 -0.83 16.28 6.50
N LEU A 215 -1.22 15.67 7.62
CA LEU A 215 -1.99 16.34 8.67
C LEU A 215 -1.18 17.43 9.39
N ARG A 216 0.14 17.30 9.46
CA ARG A 216 1.04 18.27 10.10
C ARG A 216 1.39 19.43 9.18
N GLU A 217 1.61 19.18 7.89
CA GLU A 217 2.10 20.16 6.91
C GLU A 217 1.00 20.55 5.92
N GLN A 218 -0.19 20.91 6.42
CA GLN A 218 -1.41 21.15 5.65
C GLN A 218 -1.22 22.19 4.53
N GLN A 219 -0.57 23.31 4.79
CA GLN A 219 -0.32 24.35 3.78
C GLN A 219 0.58 23.86 2.62
N LYS A 220 1.51 22.97 2.94
CA LYS A 220 2.43 22.38 1.97
C LYS A 220 1.74 21.33 1.12
N TYR A 221 0.79 20.58 1.71
CA TYR A 221 0.03 19.53 1.05
C TYR A 221 -0.68 20.01 -0.22
N PHE A 222 -1.25 21.22 -0.21
CA PHE A 222 -1.92 21.79 -1.38
C PHE A 222 -0.99 22.34 -2.45
N LYS A 223 0.29 22.52 -2.13
CA LYS A 223 1.29 23.09 -3.04
C LYS A 223 2.16 22.05 -3.72
N GLU A 224 2.49 20.97 -3.00
CA GLU A 224 3.40 19.94 -3.49
C GLU A 224 3.11 18.55 -2.88
N LYS A 225 3.60 17.52 -3.56
CA LYS A 225 3.46 16.14 -3.10
C LYS A 225 4.23 15.92 -1.79
N ILE A 226 3.53 15.51 -0.74
CA ILE A 226 4.14 15.20 0.56
C ILE A 226 4.93 13.89 0.48
N ASN A 227 6.21 13.98 0.81
CA ASN A 227 7.12 12.85 0.93
C ASN A 227 7.98 12.96 2.18
N THR A 228 8.42 11.82 2.72
CA THR A 228 9.40 11.80 3.80
C THR A 228 10.79 12.19 3.29
N THR A 229 11.45 13.11 3.98
CA THR A 229 12.84 13.52 3.73
C THR A 229 13.83 12.41 4.14
N LEU A 230 15.09 12.54 3.75
CA LEU A 230 16.11 11.57 4.16
C LEU A 230 16.30 11.56 5.69
N SER A 231 16.32 12.72 6.32
CA SER A 231 16.43 12.86 7.78
C SER A 231 15.23 12.21 8.50
N GLU A 232 14.01 12.44 8.03
CA GLU A 232 12.83 11.77 8.57
C GLU A 232 12.92 10.26 8.43
N LYS A 233 13.36 9.75 7.28
CA LYS A 233 13.57 8.31 7.06
C LYS A 233 14.59 7.73 8.05
N MET A 234 15.68 8.43 8.34
CA MET A 234 16.67 8.02 9.34
C MET A 234 16.07 7.97 10.75
N ILE A 235 15.32 9.00 11.14
CA ILE A 235 14.63 9.03 12.44
C ILE A 235 13.65 7.86 12.56
N ILE A 236 12.85 7.62 11.52
CA ILE A 236 11.89 6.51 11.47
C ILE A 236 12.62 5.16 11.53
N PHE A 237 13.78 5.05 10.85
CA PHE A 237 14.60 3.83 10.90
C PHE A 237 15.00 3.48 12.34
N PHE A 238 15.58 4.43 13.08
CA PHE A 238 16.00 4.18 14.46
C PHE A 238 14.81 3.89 15.38
N LYS A 239 13.70 4.64 15.25
CA LYS A 239 12.47 4.36 16.02
C LYS A 239 11.94 2.95 15.73
N SER A 240 11.88 2.56 14.46
CA SER A 240 11.44 1.21 14.05
C SER A 240 12.41 0.13 14.52
N PHE A 241 13.71 0.42 14.58
CA PHE A 241 14.70 -0.52 15.11
C PHE A 241 14.50 -0.78 16.60
N PHE A 242 14.32 0.27 17.41
CA PHE A 242 14.00 0.12 18.83
C PHE A 242 12.66 -0.60 19.05
N GLU A 243 11.65 -0.27 18.25
CA GLU A 243 10.37 -0.97 18.28
C GLU A 243 10.54 -2.46 17.96
N PHE A 244 11.27 -2.79 16.91
CA PHE A 244 11.58 -4.18 16.54
C PHE A 244 12.26 -4.94 17.68
N MET A 245 13.26 -4.34 18.33
CA MET A 245 13.96 -4.95 19.48
C MET A 245 13.00 -5.19 20.64
N THR A 246 12.17 -4.22 21.00
CA THR A 246 11.19 -4.36 22.09
C THR A 246 10.09 -5.36 21.77
N MET A 247 9.63 -5.41 20.51
CA MET A 247 8.66 -6.42 20.06
C MET A 247 9.20 -7.84 20.17
N SER A 248 10.50 -8.04 19.96
CA SER A 248 11.16 -9.34 20.06
C SER A 248 11.27 -9.82 21.51
N LEU A 249 11.33 -8.90 22.47
CA LEU A 249 11.43 -9.21 23.90
C LEU A 249 10.06 -9.42 24.58
N ARG A 250 8.99 -8.87 24.02
CA ARG A 250 7.64 -9.01 24.60
C ARG A 250 7.02 -10.36 24.23
N GLN A 251 6.54 -11.10 25.23
CA GLN A 251 5.70 -12.28 25.01
C GLN A 251 4.48 -11.92 24.17
N SER A 252 4.23 -12.73 23.13
CA SER A 252 3.15 -12.51 22.19
C SER A 252 1.82 -12.97 22.78
N ASN A 253 1.01 -12.08 23.31
CA ASN A 253 -0.43 -12.33 23.33
C ASN A 253 -0.90 -12.25 21.88
N ARG A 254 -1.15 -13.41 21.25
CA ARG A 254 -1.69 -13.50 19.90
C ARG A 254 -3.10 -12.91 19.89
N LYS A 255 -3.22 -11.63 19.56
CA LYS A 255 -4.54 -11.04 19.28
C LYS A 255 -5.09 -11.67 18.01
N GLN A 256 -6.35 -12.08 18.03
CA GLN A 256 -7.05 -12.47 16.81
C GLN A 256 -7.26 -11.23 15.93
N HIS A 257 -7.26 -11.43 14.61
CA HIS A 257 -7.56 -10.36 13.67
C HIS A 257 -9.00 -9.86 13.87
N ASN A 258 -9.17 -8.55 13.81
CA ASN A 258 -10.49 -7.94 13.89
C ASN A 258 -11.24 -8.09 12.56
N GLN A 259 -12.09 -9.08 12.47
CA GLN A 259 -12.88 -9.41 11.28
C GLN A 259 -13.78 -8.24 10.80
N THR A 260 -14.08 -7.26 11.66
CA THR A 260 -14.91 -6.11 11.26
C THR A 260 -14.23 -5.25 10.20
N LEU A 261 -12.88 -5.22 10.16
CA LEU A 261 -12.11 -4.53 9.14
C LEU A 261 -12.32 -5.11 7.73
N HIS A 262 -12.67 -6.40 7.65
CA HIS A 262 -12.86 -7.09 6.38
C HIS A 262 -14.33 -7.29 5.99
N LYS A 263 -15.30 -6.68 6.71
CA LYS A 263 -16.72 -6.81 6.34
C LYS A 263 -17.00 -6.40 4.91
N SER A 264 -16.38 -5.32 4.45
CA SER A 264 -16.53 -4.81 3.07
C SER A 264 -15.90 -5.73 2.02
N LEU A 265 -15.03 -6.67 2.42
CA LEU A 265 -14.29 -7.58 1.54
C LEU A 265 -14.98 -8.95 1.40
N GLN A 266 -16.11 -9.17 2.07
CA GLN A 266 -16.83 -10.44 1.98
C GLN A 266 -17.30 -10.69 0.55
N GLY A 267 -16.96 -11.85 0.01
CA GLY A 267 -17.27 -12.26 -1.36
C GLY A 267 -16.19 -11.92 -2.42
N LEU A 268 -15.02 -11.38 -1.98
CA LEU A 268 -13.84 -11.17 -2.82
C LEU A 268 -12.81 -12.28 -2.61
#